data_a0d4e27354f231ae0e341a577b4e8814
#
_entry.id   a0d4e27354f231ae0e341a577b4e8814
#
_cell.length_a   1.000
_cell.length_b   1.000
_cell.length_c   1.000
_cell.angle_alpha   90.00
_cell.angle_beta   90.00
_cell.angle_gamma   90.00
#
_symmetry.space_group_name_H-M   'P 1'
#
loop_
_entity.id
_entity.type
_entity.pdbx_description
1 polymer ?
#
loop_
_entity_poly.entity_id
_entity_poly.type
_entity_poly.pdbx_seq_one_letter_code
_entity_poly.pdbx_strand_id
1 'polypeptide(L)'
;MAQVNLRKLVKHYEATPAVRGIDLDIADKEFVVLVGPSGCGKTTTLRMIAGLEDITDGEVVIGGDVVNDVPPKDRDIAMVFQNYALYPHMSVHENMSFGLRLKKVPKDEITKRVANVATILGLTELLDRKPKQLSGGQRQRVAMGRAIVRKPKVFLFDEPLSNLDAKLRVHMRTEIKKVHQKVRTTTVYVTHDQVEAMTLADRVVVMNAGRIEQVGTPHELYHSPATLFVAGFIGSPAMNMMKCGLEETAGALRLQINGSISLPVPQERVARYKSYAGKRDLVLGLRPEHLTDVRGAPLPGQATFEVPIEVTEPMGMETLVFFSLNGAEICARTNPTADIQPGKPAELLADLRYMHLIDEASGRVL
;
A
#
# COMPACT_ATOMS: atom_id res chain seq x y z
N MET A 1 -25.27 -1.66 3.45
CA MET A 1 -23.85 -1.37 3.34
C MET A 1 -23.54 -0.42 4.48
N ALA A 2 -22.33 -0.36 4.96
CA ALA A 2 -22.07 0.34 6.21
C ALA A 2 -20.69 1.00 6.23
N GLN A 3 -20.60 2.15 6.86
CA GLN A 3 -19.33 2.74 7.27
C GLN A 3 -18.68 1.92 8.39
N VAL A 4 -17.37 2.00 8.52
CA VAL A 4 -16.61 1.42 9.63
C VAL A 4 -15.78 2.53 10.28
N ASN A 5 -15.92 2.69 11.61
CA ASN A 5 -15.16 3.66 12.36
C ASN A 5 -14.38 2.94 13.46
N LEU A 6 -13.09 3.23 13.54
CA LEU A 6 -12.22 2.83 14.63
C LEU A 6 -11.96 4.08 15.47
N ARG A 7 -12.22 3.99 16.77
CA ARG A 7 -12.07 5.13 17.70
C ARG A 7 -11.10 4.76 18.80
N LYS A 8 -9.92 5.39 18.80
CA LYS A 8 -8.83 5.16 19.77
C LYS A 8 -8.57 3.67 19.99
N LEU A 9 -8.62 2.88 18.91
CA LEU A 9 -8.54 1.44 18.98
C LEU A 9 -7.17 0.98 19.48
N VAL A 10 -7.17 0.21 20.58
CA VAL A 10 -5.95 -0.31 21.24
C VAL A 10 -5.99 -1.82 21.32
N LYS A 11 -4.85 -2.44 21.08
CA LYS A 11 -4.61 -3.87 21.36
C LYS A 11 -3.26 -4.07 22.02
N HIS A 12 -3.28 -4.72 23.16
CA HIS A 12 -2.10 -5.26 23.82
C HIS A 12 -2.16 -6.78 23.83
N TYR A 13 -1.05 -7.42 23.55
CA TYR A 13 -0.81 -8.82 23.84
C TYR A 13 0.10 -8.87 25.06
N GLU A 14 -0.46 -9.18 26.21
CA GLU A 14 0.23 -9.05 27.49
C GLU A 14 0.81 -7.61 27.68
N ALA A 15 2.14 -7.48 27.75
CA ALA A 15 2.82 -6.18 27.86
C ALA A 15 3.17 -5.54 26.51
N THR A 16 2.94 -6.25 25.39
CA THR A 16 3.36 -5.77 24.06
C THR A 16 2.21 -5.06 23.33
N PRO A 17 2.33 -3.75 23.06
CA PRO A 17 1.32 -3.00 22.32
C PRO A 17 1.40 -3.31 20.82
N ALA A 18 0.37 -3.97 20.28
CA ALA A 18 0.24 -4.27 18.86
C ALA A 18 -0.48 -3.18 18.06
N VAL A 19 -1.46 -2.50 18.69
CA VAL A 19 -2.16 -1.34 18.13
C VAL A 19 -2.27 -0.28 19.23
N ARG A 20 -1.95 0.97 18.90
CA ARG A 20 -1.66 2.03 19.89
C ARG A 20 -2.61 3.24 19.77
N GLY A 21 -3.91 2.99 19.86
CA GLY A 21 -4.92 4.06 19.84
C GLY A 21 -5.08 4.68 18.46
N ILE A 22 -5.45 3.87 17.47
CA ILE A 22 -5.69 4.35 16.11
C ILE A 22 -7.12 4.85 15.93
N ASP A 23 -7.25 5.94 15.20
CA ASP A 23 -8.50 6.48 14.69
C ASP A 23 -8.56 6.32 13.18
N LEU A 24 -9.66 5.75 12.66
CA LEU A 24 -9.85 5.55 11.22
C LEU A 24 -11.34 5.54 10.87
N ASP A 25 -11.74 6.42 9.98
CA ASP A 25 -13.06 6.44 9.39
C ASP A 25 -13.01 5.87 7.97
N ILE A 26 -13.82 4.86 7.71
CA ILE A 26 -13.98 4.21 6.40
C ILE A 26 -15.42 4.46 5.94
N ALA A 27 -15.56 5.14 4.81
CA ALA A 27 -16.85 5.50 4.26
C ALA A 27 -17.62 4.28 3.70
N ASP A 28 -18.92 4.40 3.58
CA ASP A 28 -19.74 3.37 2.90
C ASP A 28 -19.25 3.15 1.47
N LYS A 29 -19.06 1.89 1.08
CA LYS A 29 -18.57 1.43 -0.23
C LYS A 29 -17.11 1.77 -0.55
N GLU A 30 -16.37 2.28 0.38
CA GLU A 30 -14.95 2.60 0.21
C GLU A 30 -14.08 1.34 0.24
N PHE A 31 -13.04 1.31 -0.59
CA PHE A 31 -11.99 0.30 -0.57
C PHE A 31 -10.75 0.86 0.14
N VAL A 32 -10.56 0.48 1.39
CA VAL A 32 -9.41 0.90 2.19
C VAL A 32 -8.39 -0.23 2.30
N VAL A 33 -7.12 0.10 2.05
CA VAL A 33 -6.01 -0.85 2.18
C VAL A 33 -5.13 -0.47 3.35
N LEU A 34 -4.90 -1.40 4.28
CA LEU A 34 -3.92 -1.27 5.35
C LEU A 34 -2.58 -1.85 4.86
N VAL A 35 -1.53 -1.04 4.89
CA VAL A 35 -0.18 -1.44 4.43
C VAL A 35 0.87 -1.02 5.46
N GLY A 36 2.00 -1.71 5.47
CA GLY A 36 3.10 -1.44 6.40
C GLY A 36 4.00 -2.66 6.62
N PRO A 37 5.10 -2.54 7.36
CA PRO A 37 6.01 -3.63 7.67
C PRO A 37 5.33 -4.80 8.40
N SER A 38 5.98 -5.96 8.42
CA SER A 38 5.53 -7.09 9.21
C SER A 38 5.47 -6.72 10.70
N GLY A 39 4.39 -7.14 11.39
CA GLY A 39 4.21 -6.85 12.82
C GLY A 39 3.71 -5.44 13.17
N CYS A 40 3.41 -4.56 12.19
CA CYS A 40 2.94 -3.19 12.49
C CYS A 40 1.45 -3.10 12.91
N GLY A 41 0.72 -4.21 13.06
CA GLY A 41 -0.65 -4.24 13.58
C GLY A 41 -1.78 -4.38 12.56
N LYS A 42 -1.51 -4.50 11.25
CA LYS A 42 -2.52 -4.59 10.16
C LYS A 42 -3.52 -5.74 10.36
N THR A 43 -3.01 -6.96 10.42
CA THR A 43 -3.83 -8.17 10.61
C THR A 43 -4.56 -8.15 11.96
N THR A 44 -3.92 -7.63 13.01
CA THR A 44 -4.55 -7.44 14.32
C THR A 44 -5.74 -6.48 14.21
N THR A 45 -5.57 -5.33 13.55
CA THR A 45 -6.65 -4.36 13.30
C THR A 45 -7.79 -5.01 12.51
N LEU A 46 -7.48 -5.74 11.44
CA LEU A 46 -8.49 -6.44 10.64
C LEU A 46 -9.27 -7.47 11.47
N ARG A 47 -8.57 -8.23 12.32
CA ARG A 47 -9.20 -9.25 13.19
C ARG A 47 -10.05 -8.64 14.29
N MET A 48 -9.68 -7.47 14.83
CA MET A 48 -10.52 -6.72 15.77
C MET A 48 -11.81 -6.23 15.11
N ILE A 49 -11.76 -5.73 13.87
CA ILE A 49 -12.96 -5.40 13.10
C ILE A 49 -13.83 -6.65 12.90
N ALA A 50 -13.21 -7.79 12.62
CA ALA A 50 -13.91 -9.06 12.46
C ALA A 50 -14.50 -9.64 13.75
N GLY A 51 -14.06 -9.19 14.92
CA GLY A 51 -14.37 -9.79 16.23
C GLY A 51 -13.69 -11.14 16.44
N LEU A 52 -12.62 -11.40 15.72
CA LEU A 52 -11.75 -12.58 15.89
C LEU A 52 -10.61 -12.31 16.89
N GLU A 53 -10.47 -11.08 17.29
CA GLU A 53 -9.53 -10.60 18.29
C GLU A 53 -10.22 -9.57 19.17
N ASP A 54 -10.14 -9.72 20.48
CA ASP A 54 -10.71 -8.77 21.43
C ASP A 54 -9.90 -7.48 21.44
N ILE A 55 -10.57 -6.35 21.57
CA ILE A 55 -9.92 -5.07 21.76
C ILE A 55 -9.50 -4.90 23.23
N THR A 56 -8.41 -4.14 23.48
CA THR A 56 -8.02 -3.78 24.85
C THR A 56 -8.71 -2.49 25.31
N ASP A 57 -8.86 -1.54 24.38
CA ASP A 57 -9.53 -0.25 24.63
C ASP A 57 -9.99 0.36 23.31
N GLY A 58 -10.88 1.34 23.36
CA GLY A 58 -11.46 2.02 22.21
C GLY A 58 -12.72 1.33 21.67
N GLU A 59 -13.12 1.68 20.45
CA GLU A 59 -14.36 1.19 19.84
C GLU A 59 -14.18 0.80 18.39
N VAL A 60 -14.89 -0.26 18.00
CA VAL A 60 -15.18 -0.62 16.61
C VAL A 60 -16.66 -0.39 16.34
N VAL A 61 -16.96 0.48 15.35
CA VAL A 61 -18.34 0.81 14.97
C VAL A 61 -18.59 0.37 13.54
N ILE A 62 -19.67 -0.38 13.28
CA ILE A 62 -20.06 -0.84 11.95
C ILE A 62 -21.51 -0.40 11.69
N GLY A 63 -21.71 0.49 10.71
CA GLY A 63 -23.05 0.95 10.35
C GLY A 63 -23.76 1.77 11.44
N GLY A 64 -22.99 2.40 12.34
CA GLY A 64 -23.48 3.19 13.46
C GLY A 64 -23.57 2.43 14.78
N ASP A 65 -23.45 1.10 14.77
CA ASP A 65 -23.52 0.26 15.96
C ASP A 65 -22.11 -0.06 16.48
N VAL A 66 -21.88 0.10 17.79
CA VAL A 66 -20.66 -0.37 18.47
C VAL A 66 -20.69 -1.90 18.52
N VAL A 67 -19.67 -2.56 17.98
CA VAL A 67 -19.66 -4.03 17.84
C VAL A 67 -18.59 -4.73 18.70
N ASN A 68 -18.03 -4.06 19.69
CA ASN A 68 -16.98 -4.60 20.55
C ASN A 68 -17.33 -6.01 21.09
N ASP A 69 -18.52 -6.14 21.71
CA ASP A 69 -19.01 -7.37 22.33
C ASP A 69 -19.85 -8.26 21.38
N VAL A 70 -20.01 -7.84 20.12
CA VAL A 70 -20.77 -8.60 19.13
C VAL A 70 -19.89 -9.73 18.55
N PRO A 71 -20.32 -10.99 18.63
CA PRO A 71 -19.52 -12.10 18.09
C PRO A 71 -19.42 -12.02 16.56
N PRO A 72 -18.35 -12.57 15.94
CA PRO A 72 -18.08 -12.45 14.49
C PRO A 72 -19.23 -12.82 13.57
N LYS A 73 -20.01 -13.85 13.94
CA LYS A 73 -21.16 -14.34 13.15
C LYS A 73 -22.30 -13.32 13.02
N ASP A 74 -22.40 -12.39 13.98
CA ASP A 74 -23.51 -11.42 14.11
C ASP A 74 -23.09 -9.99 13.68
N ARG A 75 -21.79 -9.74 13.37
CA ARG A 75 -21.29 -8.45 12.87
C ARG A 75 -21.66 -8.13 11.41
N ASP A 76 -22.35 -9.06 10.72
CA ASP A 76 -22.70 -8.97 9.31
C ASP A 76 -21.51 -8.64 8.38
N ILE A 77 -20.38 -9.25 8.65
CA ILE A 77 -19.13 -9.17 7.88
C ILE A 77 -18.85 -10.46 7.13
N ALA A 78 -17.99 -10.39 6.11
CA ALA A 78 -17.39 -11.57 5.50
C ALA A 78 -15.89 -11.39 5.36
N MET A 79 -15.12 -12.42 5.77
CA MET A 79 -13.67 -12.40 5.74
C MET A 79 -13.12 -13.45 4.76
N VAL A 80 -12.13 -13.03 3.97
CA VAL A 80 -11.32 -13.89 3.11
C VAL A 80 -9.93 -13.98 3.73
N PHE A 81 -9.53 -15.19 4.09
CA PHE A 81 -8.25 -15.48 4.73
C PHE A 81 -7.15 -15.75 3.71
N GLN A 82 -5.91 -15.57 4.10
CA GLN A 82 -4.70 -15.82 3.30
C GLN A 82 -4.65 -17.24 2.70
N ASN A 83 -5.12 -18.26 3.43
CA ASN A 83 -5.17 -19.66 3.01
C ASN A 83 -6.49 -20.06 2.34
N TYR A 84 -7.35 -19.08 1.99
CA TYR A 84 -8.69 -19.24 1.40
C TYR A 84 -9.70 -19.97 2.29
N ALA A 85 -9.28 -20.80 3.23
CA ALA A 85 -10.09 -21.58 4.18
C ALA A 85 -11.28 -22.32 3.53
N LEU A 86 -11.07 -22.90 2.33
CA LEU A 86 -12.10 -23.70 1.65
C LEU A 86 -12.28 -25.05 2.31
N TYR A 87 -13.52 -25.55 2.33
CA TYR A 87 -13.84 -26.90 2.80
C TYR A 87 -13.44 -27.92 1.72
N PRO A 88 -12.41 -28.76 1.92
CA PRO A 88 -11.80 -29.57 0.85
C PRO A 88 -12.70 -30.70 0.35
N HIS A 89 -13.65 -31.15 1.17
CA HIS A 89 -14.60 -32.21 0.85
C HIS A 89 -15.85 -31.72 0.11
N MET A 90 -16.12 -30.40 0.13
CA MET A 90 -17.26 -29.77 -0.50
C MET A 90 -16.94 -29.32 -1.92
N SER A 91 -17.95 -29.35 -2.82
CA SER A 91 -17.88 -28.74 -4.14
C SER A 91 -17.79 -27.22 -4.06
N VAL A 92 -17.51 -26.53 -5.19
CA VAL A 92 -17.56 -25.06 -5.29
C VAL A 92 -18.95 -24.54 -4.89
N HIS A 93 -20.01 -25.13 -5.42
CA HIS A 93 -21.39 -24.78 -5.07
C HIS A 93 -21.64 -24.92 -3.55
N GLU A 94 -21.22 -26.05 -2.97
CA GLU A 94 -21.39 -26.30 -1.55
C GLU A 94 -20.58 -25.34 -0.68
N ASN A 95 -19.34 -25.02 -1.05
CA ASN A 95 -18.51 -24.02 -0.37
C ASN A 95 -19.20 -22.65 -0.37
N MET A 96 -19.68 -22.19 -1.54
CA MET A 96 -20.37 -20.90 -1.65
C MET A 96 -21.68 -20.85 -0.88
N SER A 97 -22.47 -21.92 -0.92
CA SER A 97 -23.79 -21.99 -0.28
C SER A 97 -23.76 -22.26 1.22
N PHE A 98 -22.63 -22.71 1.78
CA PHE A 98 -22.54 -23.19 3.16
C PHE A 98 -23.06 -22.18 4.20
N GLY A 99 -22.63 -20.94 4.16
CA GLY A 99 -23.05 -19.89 5.08
C GLY A 99 -24.54 -19.55 4.96
N LEU A 100 -25.12 -19.64 3.77
CA LEU A 100 -26.56 -19.42 3.54
C LEU A 100 -27.39 -20.58 4.10
N ARG A 101 -26.90 -21.83 3.95
CA ARG A 101 -27.55 -23.02 4.55
C ARG A 101 -27.60 -22.95 6.07
N LEU A 102 -26.51 -22.50 6.71
CA LEU A 102 -26.47 -22.30 8.17
C LEU A 102 -27.49 -21.24 8.63
N LYS A 103 -27.69 -20.18 7.82
CA LYS A 103 -28.71 -19.14 8.07
C LYS A 103 -30.13 -19.59 7.66
N LYS A 104 -30.32 -20.86 7.28
CA LYS A 104 -31.60 -21.45 6.86
C LYS A 104 -32.30 -20.69 5.72
N VAL A 105 -31.53 -20.10 4.80
CA VAL A 105 -32.05 -19.44 3.59
C VAL A 105 -32.73 -20.49 2.70
N PRO A 106 -33.89 -20.18 2.07
CA PRO A 106 -34.59 -21.11 1.16
C PRO A 106 -33.70 -21.60 0.01
N LYS A 107 -33.85 -22.87 -0.39
CA LYS A 107 -32.99 -23.51 -1.42
C LYS A 107 -33.00 -22.76 -2.76
N ASP A 108 -34.16 -22.30 -3.21
CA ASP A 108 -34.32 -21.57 -4.47
C ASP A 108 -33.54 -20.24 -4.45
N GLU A 109 -33.55 -19.55 -3.32
CA GLU A 109 -32.82 -18.31 -3.12
C GLU A 109 -31.29 -18.58 -3.08
N ILE A 110 -30.86 -19.66 -2.42
CA ILE A 110 -29.45 -20.10 -2.43
C ILE A 110 -28.98 -20.35 -3.86
N THR A 111 -29.74 -21.14 -4.64
CA THR A 111 -29.41 -21.46 -6.02
C THR A 111 -29.27 -20.20 -6.88
N LYS A 112 -30.21 -19.27 -6.77
CA LYS A 112 -30.17 -17.97 -7.48
C LYS A 112 -28.96 -17.14 -7.11
N ARG A 113 -28.65 -17.00 -5.80
CA ARG A 113 -27.51 -16.21 -5.32
C ARG A 113 -26.17 -16.83 -5.77
N VAL A 114 -26.03 -18.15 -5.63
CA VAL A 114 -24.82 -18.85 -6.05
C VAL A 114 -24.61 -18.73 -7.55
N ALA A 115 -25.65 -18.94 -8.38
CA ALA A 115 -25.55 -18.79 -9.84
C ALA A 115 -25.14 -17.37 -10.24
N ASN A 116 -25.76 -16.34 -9.66
CA ASN A 116 -25.42 -14.95 -9.94
C ASN A 116 -23.94 -14.64 -9.60
N VAL A 117 -23.48 -15.06 -8.41
CA VAL A 117 -22.08 -14.81 -7.98
C VAL A 117 -21.10 -15.65 -8.80
N ALA A 118 -21.47 -16.89 -9.17
CA ALA A 118 -20.66 -17.73 -10.04
C ALA A 118 -20.45 -17.09 -11.43
N THR A 119 -21.49 -16.46 -11.98
CA THR A 119 -21.40 -15.69 -13.23
C THR A 119 -20.45 -14.49 -13.08
N ILE A 120 -20.57 -13.71 -11.99
CA ILE A 120 -19.70 -12.54 -11.73
C ILE A 120 -18.23 -12.96 -11.67
N LEU A 121 -17.94 -14.13 -11.07
CA LEU A 121 -16.60 -14.63 -10.81
C LEU A 121 -16.06 -15.58 -11.89
N GLY A 122 -16.84 -15.89 -12.93
CA GLY A 122 -16.47 -16.87 -13.96
C GLY A 122 -16.25 -18.27 -13.40
N LEU A 123 -17.15 -18.73 -12.51
CA LEU A 123 -17.09 -20.03 -11.83
C LEU A 123 -18.21 -20.99 -12.27
N THR A 124 -19.07 -20.60 -13.20
CA THR A 124 -20.29 -21.35 -13.58
C THR A 124 -19.98 -22.80 -13.95
N GLU A 125 -18.99 -23.03 -14.79
CA GLU A 125 -18.56 -24.37 -15.24
C GLU A 125 -17.76 -25.16 -14.19
N LEU A 126 -17.52 -24.57 -13.04
CA LEU A 126 -16.69 -25.15 -11.99
C LEU A 126 -17.49 -25.50 -10.72
N LEU A 127 -18.81 -25.26 -10.72
CA LEU A 127 -19.66 -25.39 -9.53
C LEU A 127 -19.63 -26.78 -8.87
N ASP A 128 -19.47 -27.83 -9.69
CA ASP A 128 -19.45 -29.22 -9.19
C ASP A 128 -18.04 -29.71 -8.83
N ARG A 129 -16.98 -28.94 -9.14
CA ARG A 129 -15.61 -29.31 -8.82
C ARG A 129 -15.30 -29.12 -7.33
N LYS A 130 -14.34 -29.92 -6.84
CA LYS A 130 -13.79 -29.78 -5.49
C LYS A 130 -12.50 -28.93 -5.49
N PRO A 131 -12.12 -28.31 -4.36
CA PRO A 131 -10.93 -27.45 -4.27
C PRO A 131 -9.63 -28.04 -4.82
N LYS A 132 -9.42 -29.36 -4.69
CA LYS A 132 -8.25 -30.05 -5.23
C LYS A 132 -8.15 -30.05 -6.77
N GLN A 133 -9.27 -29.81 -7.45
CA GLN A 133 -9.38 -29.79 -8.91
C GLN A 133 -9.27 -28.36 -9.49
N LEU A 134 -8.97 -27.37 -8.63
CA LEU A 134 -8.92 -25.95 -8.97
C LEU A 134 -7.50 -25.41 -8.93
N SER A 135 -7.22 -24.45 -9.83
CA SER A 135 -5.99 -23.65 -9.74
C SER A 135 -6.02 -22.70 -8.54
N GLY A 136 -4.87 -22.11 -8.17
CA GLY A 136 -4.78 -21.13 -7.08
C GLY A 136 -5.78 -19.97 -7.22
N GLY A 137 -5.82 -19.34 -8.39
CA GLY A 137 -6.76 -18.24 -8.66
C GLY A 137 -8.23 -18.68 -8.70
N GLN A 138 -8.52 -19.92 -9.12
CA GLN A 138 -9.88 -20.46 -9.04
C GLN A 138 -10.29 -20.67 -7.57
N ARG A 139 -9.42 -21.22 -6.73
CA ARG A 139 -9.67 -21.35 -5.28
C ARG A 139 -9.92 -20.01 -4.63
N GLN A 140 -9.15 -18.99 -4.97
CA GLN A 140 -9.36 -17.64 -4.46
C GLN A 140 -10.72 -17.07 -4.87
N ARG A 141 -11.10 -17.20 -6.16
CA ARG A 141 -12.44 -16.76 -6.62
C ARG A 141 -13.56 -17.49 -5.88
N VAL A 142 -13.39 -18.77 -5.56
CA VAL A 142 -14.37 -19.50 -4.74
C VAL A 142 -14.45 -18.93 -3.32
N ALA A 143 -13.31 -18.59 -2.69
CA ALA A 143 -13.29 -17.95 -1.37
C ALA A 143 -13.99 -16.58 -1.38
N MET A 144 -13.74 -15.77 -2.42
CA MET A 144 -14.48 -14.52 -2.64
C MET A 144 -15.99 -14.78 -2.85
N GLY A 145 -16.34 -15.78 -3.66
CA GLY A 145 -17.72 -16.17 -3.89
C GLY A 145 -18.46 -16.54 -2.61
N ARG A 146 -17.78 -17.29 -1.72
CA ARG A 146 -18.30 -17.64 -0.40
C ARG A 146 -18.60 -16.42 0.49
N ALA A 147 -17.81 -15.36 0.32
CA ALA A 147 -18.03 -14.09 1.01
C ALA A 147 -19.19 -13.29 0.36
N ILE A 148 -19.17 -13.13 -0.97
CA ILE A 148 -20.12 -12.29 -1.73
C ILE A 148 -21.55 -12.78 -1.65
N VAL A 149 -21.80 -14.11 -1.71
CA VAL A 149 -23.16 -14.68 -1.66
C VAL A 149 -23.92 -14.30 -0.39
N ARG A 150 -23.19 -14.00 0.70
CA ARG A 150 -23.75 -13.60 2.00
C ARG A 150 -24.30 -12.18 2.01
N LYS A 151 -23.91 -11.33 1.03
CA LYS A 151 -24.22 -9.90 0.94
C LYS A 151 -23.89 -9.17 2.25
N PRO A 152 -22.64 -9.24 2.75
CA PRO A 152 -22.26 -8.65 4.02
C PRO A 152 -22.26 -7.13 3.95
N LYS A 153 -22.32 -6.47 5.10
CA LYS A 153 -22.13 -5.01 5.21
C LYS A 153 -20.69 -4.60 4.92
N VAL A 154 -19.72 -5.42 5.33
CA VAL A 154 -18.26 -5.14 5.16
C VAL A 154 -17.52 -6.39 4.69
N PHE A 155 -16.64 -6.24 3.71
CA PHE A 155 -15.64 -7.23 3.32
C PHE A 155 -14.31 -6.99 4.02
N LEU A 156 -13.71 -8.06 4.51
CA LEU A 156 -12.39 -8.07 5.14
C LEU A 156 -11.49 -9.05 4.39
N PHE A 157 -10.32 -8.59 3.95
CA PHE A 157 -9.33 -9.39 3.22
C PHE A 157 -8.02 -9.42 3.99
N ASP A 158 -7.57 -10.60 4.42
CA ASP A 158 -6.30 -10.81 5.11
C ASP A 158 -5.28 -11.43 4.13
N GLU A 159 -4.48 -10.58 3.49
CA GLU A 159 -3.45 -10.94 2.50
C GLU A 159 -3.88 -11.98 1.44
N PRO A 160 -4.99 -11.78 0.73
CA PRO A 160 -5.60 -12.82 -0.08
C PRO A 160 -4.78 -13.22 -1.32
N LEU A 161 -3.79 -12.41 -1.75
CA LEU A 161 -2.97 -12.66 -2.94
C LEU A 161 -1.56 -13.17 -2.64
N SER A 162 -1.15 -13.24 -1.36
CA SER A 162 0.23 -13.55 -0.96
C SER A 162 0.72 -14.92 -1.43
N ASN A 163 -0.18 -15.91 -1.56
CA ASN A 163 0.15 -17.29 -1.96
C ASN A 163 0.06 -17.55 -3.48
N LEU A 164 0.01 -16.48 -4.30
CA LEU A 164 -0.06 -16.57 -5.75
C LEU A 164 1.27 -16.19 -6.41
N ASP A 165 1.56 -16.81 -7.55
CA ASP A 165 2.66 -16.37 -8.41
C ASP A 165 2.41 -14.96 -8.98
N ALA A 166 3.47 -14.30 -9.46
CA ALA A 166 3.42 -12.90 -9.90
C ALA A 166 2.39 -12.65 -11.01
N LYS A 167 2.33 -13.53 -12.03
CA LYS A 167 1.40 -13.38 -13.17
C LYS A 167 -0.05 -13.51 -12.72
N LEU A 168 -0.32 -14.50 -11.87
CA LEU A 168 -1.66 -14.74 -11.36
C LEU A 168 -2.09 -13.63 -10.40
N ARG A 169 -1.16 -13.08 -9.60
CA ARG A 169 -1.41 -11.95 -8.69
C ARG A 169 -1.87 -10.71 -9.46
N VAL A 170 -1.21 -10.35 -10.57
CA VAL A 170 -1.62 -9.24 -11.44
C VAL A 170 -3.04 -9.43 -11.95
N HIS A 171 -3.35 -10.63 -12.46
CA HIS A 171 -4.70 -10.94 -12.96
C HIS A 171 -5.75 -10.85 -11.85
N MET A 172 -5.50 -11.47 -10.70
CA MET A 172 -6.45 -11.50 -9.58
C MET A 172 -6.69 -10.12 -8.97
N ARG A 173 -5.69 -9.27 -8.92
CA ARG A 173 -5.83 -7.87 -8.50
C ARG A 173 -6.84 -7.12 -9.38
N THR A 174 -6.75 -7.27 -10.70
CA THR A 174 -7.72 -6.70 -11.64
C THR A 174 -9.14 -7.27 -11.40
N GLU A 175 -9.25 -8.57 -11.14
CA GLU A 175 -10.55 -9.21 -10.86
C GLU A 175 -11.16 -8.70 -9.54
N ILE A 176 -10.37 -8.52 -8.46
CA ILE A 176 -10.85 -7.93 -7.20
C ILE A 176 -11.40 -6.52 -7.45
N LYS A 177 -10.68 -5.68 -8.21
CA LYS A 177 -11.14 -4.32 -8.55
C LYS A 177 -12.48 -4.34 -9.28
N LYS A 178 -12.61 -5.20 -10.31
CA LYS A 178 -13.87 -5.37 -11.07
C LYS A 178 -15.02 -5.84 -10.18
N VAL A 179 -14.76 -6.78 -9.28
CA VAL A 179 -15.76 -7.29 -8.34
C VAL A 179 -16.22 -6.19 -7.38
N HIS A 180 -15.28 -5.44 -6.81
CA HIS A 180 -15.62 -4.32 -5.93
C HIS A 180 -16.50 -3.28 -6.65
N GLN A 181 -16.14 -2.90 -7.89
CA GLN A 181 -16.93 -1.97 -8.70
C GLN A 181 -18.39 -2.43 -8.94
N LYS A 182 -18.60 -3.76 -9.05
CA LYS A 182 -19.94 -4.35 -9.25
C LYS A 182 -20.71 -4.49 -7.95
N VAL A 183 -20.06 -4.94 -6.88
CA VAL A 183 -20.70 -5.27 -5.61
C VAL A 183 -20.85 -4.04 -4.71
N ARG A 184 -19.91 -3.10 -4.79
CA ARG A 184 -19.88 -1.82 -4.05
C ARG A 184 -20.12 -2.00 -2.56
N THR A 185 -19.40 -2.94 -1.94
CA THR A 185 -19.44 -3.16 -0.49
C THR A 185 -18.21 -2.56 0.15
N THR A 186 -18.33 -1.92 1.30
CA THR A 186 -17.23 -1.39 2.10
C THR A 186 -16.19 -2.48 2.33
N THR A 187 -14.94 -2.20 2.01
CA THR A 187 -13.87 -3.20 1.98
C THR A 187 -12.66 -2.74 2.76
N VAL A 188 -12.18 -3.58 3.68
CA VAL A 188 -10.89 -3.40 4.36
C VAL A 188 -9.97 -4.53 3.91
N TYR A 189 -8.84 -4.16 3.36
CA TYR A 189 -7.89 -5.08 2.73
C TYR A 189 -6.51 -4.93 3.38
N VAL A 190 -5.91 -6.01 3.82
CA VAL A 190 -4.55 -6.04 4.36
C VAL A 190 -3.60 -6.62 3.32
N THR A 191 -2.49 -5.97 3.11
CA THR A 191 -1.39 -6.48 2.28
C THR A 191 -0.04 -5.95 2.75
N HIS A 192 1.02 -6.64 2.37
CA HIS A 192 2.40 -6.16 2.42
C HIS A 192 2.91 -5.72 1.03
N ASP A 193 2.12 -5.95 -0.04
CA ASP A 193 2.46 -5.58 -1.41
C ASP A 193 1.97 -4.15 -1.71
N GLN A 194 2.93 -3.24 -1.94
CA GLN A 194 2.63 -1.84 -2.23
C GLN A 194 1.86 -1.67 -3.55
N VAL A 195 2.13 -2.52 -4.56
CA VAL A 195 1.46 -2.44 -5.85
C VAL A 195 -0.03 -2.79 -5.70
N GLU A 196 -0.36 -3.73 -4.80
CA GLU A 196 -1.76 -4.01 -4.44
C GLU A 196 -2.41 -2.77 -3.81
N ALA A 197 -1.76 -2.17 -2.81
CA ALA A 197 -2.26 -0.98 -2.14
C ALA A 197 -2.50 0.18 -3.12
N MET A 198 -1.50 0.49 -3.95
CA MET A 198 -1.57 1.61 -4.89
C MET A 198 -2.59 1.42 -6.03
N THR A 199 -2.93 0.17 -6.38
CA THR A 199 -3.82 -0.10 -7.51
C THR A 199 -5.27 -0.41 -7.11
N LEU A 200 -5.50 -0.99 -5.94
CA LEU A 200 -6.83 -1.38 -5.48
C LEU A 200 -7.54 -0.27 -4.71
N ALA A 201 -6.81 0.44 -3.86
CA ALA A 201 -7.39 1.33 -2.85
C ALA A 201 -8.04 2.58 -3.43
N ASP A 202 -9.11 3.02 -2.78
CA ASP A 202 -9.58 4.41 -2.80
C ASP A 202 -8.73 5.23 -1.83
N ARG A 203 -8.48 4.71 -0.61
CA ARG A 203 -7.48 5.23 0.34
C ARG A 203 -6.60 4.11 0.89
N VAL A 204 -5.34 4.46 1.12
CA VAL A 204 -4.35 3.61 1.76
C VAL A 204 -4.05 4.16 3.15
N VAL A 205 -3.97 3.27 4.12
CA VAL A 205 -3.57 3.53 5.50
C VAL A 205 -2.17 2.94 5.70
N VAL A 206 -1.18 3.79 5.82
CA VAL A 206 0.19 3.37 6.12
C VAL A 206 0.35 3.21 7.62
N MET A 207 0.66 2.00 8.06
CA MET A 207 0.85 1.67 9.48
C MET A 207 2.31 1.37 9.80
N ASN A 208 2.74 1.84 10.97
CA ASN A 208 4.07 1.56 11.51
C ASN A 208 4.01 1.42 13.03
N ALA A 209 4.63 0.39 13.59
CA ALA A 209 4.75 0.16 15.03
C ALA A 209 3.43 0.36 15.81
N GLY A 210 2.29 -0.12 15.28
CA GLY A 210 0.97 -0.03 15.90
C GLY A 210 0.26 1.33 15.74
N ARG A 211 0.79 2.26 14.95
CA ARG A 211 0.23 3.59 14.69
C ARG A 211 -0.07 3.79 13.21
N ILE A 212 -0.95 4.73 12.91
CA ILE A 212 -1.17 5.23 11.55
C ILE A 212 -0.18 6.37 11.32
N GLU A 213 0.66 6.23 10.29
CA GLU A 213 1.62 7.26 9.85
C GLU A 213 0.95 8.29 8.93
N GLN A 214 0.17 7.78 7.97
CA GLN A 214 -0.58 8.61 7.03
C GLN A 214 -1.75 7.84 6.46
N VAL A 215 -2.84 8.55 6.20
CA VAL A 215 -3.99 8.07 5.43
C VAL A 215 -4.18 9.01 4.24
N GLY A 216 -4.34 8.47 3.05
CA GLY A 216 -4.56 9.26 1.84
C GLY A 216 -4.84 8.41 0.63
N THR A 217 -5.15 9.04 -0.49
CA THR A 217 -5.20 8.37 -1.79
C THR A 217 -3.81 7.84 -2.17
N PRO A 218 -3.71 6.82 -3.03
CA PRO A 218 -2.42 6.38 -3.57
C PRO A 218 -1.56 7.53 -4.11
N HIS A 219 -2.18 8.47 -4.84
CA HIS A 219 -1.51 9.64 -5.39
C HIS A 219 -0.92 10.56 -4.29
N GLU A 220 -1.70 10.86 -3.26
CA GLU A 220 -1.24 11.71 -2.13
C GLU A 220 -0.05 11.08 -1.40
N LEU A 221 -0.12 9.77 -1.09
CA LEU A 221 0.98 9.09 -0.40
C LEU A 221 2.27 9.05 -1.21
N TYR A 222 2.15 8.98 -2.54
CA TYR A 222 3.30 8.96 -3.45
C TYR A 222 3.93 10.33 -3.63
N HIS A 223 3.11 11.36 -3.87
CA HIS A 223 3.59 12.71 -4.22
C HIS A 223 3.68 13.67 -3.03
N SER A 224 3.02 13.36 -1.91
CA SER A 224 2.96 14.22 -0.72
C SER A 224 3.07 13.39 0.56
N PRO A 225 4.16 12.61 0.73
CA PRO A 225 4.38 11.87 1.96
C PRO A 225 4.49 12.82 3.13
N ALA A 226 3.91 12.46 4.29
CA ALA A 226 3.94 13.29 5.50
C ALA A 226 5.21 13.10 6.32
N THR A 227 5.81 11.91 6.24
CA THR A 227 6.97 11.54 7.05
C THR A 227 8.07 10.87 6.22
N LEU A 228 9.29 10.86 6.76
CA LEU A 228 10.43 10.11 6.25
C LEU A 228 10.08 8.63 6.05
N PHE A 229 9.32 8.08 7.01
CA PHE A 229 8.88 6.69 6.94
C PHE A 229 7.99 6.44 5.71
N VAL A 230 6.94 7.25 5.51
CA VAL A 230 6.02 7.10 4.37
C VAL A 230 6.75 7.32 3.04
N ALA A 231 7.64 8.33 2.98
CA ALA A 231 8.45 8.63 1.79
C ALA A 231 9.34 7.45 1.38
N GLY A 232 10.01 6.82 2.36
CA GLY A 232 10.87 5.66 2.12
C GLY A 232 10.10 4.33 2.00
N PHE A 233 8.89 4.25 2.55
CA PHE A 233 8.09 3.02 2.46
C PHE A 233 7.30 2.93 1.15
N ILE A 234 6.76 4.03 0.62
CA ILE A 234 5.93 4.05 -0.59
C ILE A 234 6.78 4.25 -1.84
N GLY A 235 6.75 3.28 -2.73
CA GLY A 235 7.47 3.26 -4.02
C GLY A 235 8.37 2.03 -4.18
N SER A 236 8.61 1.62 -5.42
CA SER A 236 9.52 0.52 -5.75
C SER A 236 10.27 0.87 -7.06
N PRO A 237 11.57 1.18 -6.95
CA PRO A 237 12.36 1.35 -5.74
C PRO A 237 11.85 2.47 -4.82
N ALA A 238 12.30 2.47 -3.56
CA ALA A 238 11.94 3.50 -2.56
C ALA A 238 12.50 4.88 -2.95
N MET A 239 11.99 5.94 -2.30
CA MET A 239 12.56 7.29 -2.45
C MET A 239 13.99 7.33 -1.94
N ASN A 240 14.89 7.91 -2.71
CA ASN A 240 16.26 8.18 -2.29
C ASN A 240 16.28 9.21 -1.15
N MET A 241 17.04 8.92 -0.11
CA MET A 241 17.18 9.77 1.08
C MET A 241 18.64 10.23 1.21
N MET A 242 18.91 11.48 0.84
CA MET A 242 20.26 12.06 0.82
C MET A 242 20.41 13.10 1.92
N LYS A 243 21.29 12.88 2.89
CA LYS A 243 21.60 13.89 3.90
C LYS A 243 22.14 15.15 3.24
N CYS A 244 21.60 16.31 3.62
CA CYS A 244 21.98 17.58 3.03
C CYS A 244 21.87 18.75 4.03
N GLY A 245 22.53 19.85 3.70
CA GLY A 245 22.30 21.15 4.30
C GLY A 245 21.58 22.07 3.30
N LEU A 246 20.91 23.10 3.81
CA LEU A 246 20.29 24.16 3.01
C LEU A 246 20.99 25.46 3.29
N GLU A 247 21.62 26.04 2.27
CA GLU A 247 22.39 27.29 2.39
C GLU A 247 21.82 28.36 1.44
N GLU A 248 21.90 29.64 1.84
CA GLU A 248 21.62 30.77 0.96
C GLU A 248 22.93 31.34 0.47
N THR A 249 23.18 31.25 -0.83
CA THR A 249 24.40 31.72 -1.49
C THR A 249 24.02 32.67 -2.62
N ALA A 250 24.53 33.91 -2.57
CA ALA A 250 24.23 34.95 -3.57
C ALA A 250 22.72 35.17 -3.82
N GLY A 251 21.88 35.07 -2.78
CA GLY A 251 20.43 35.24 -2.85
C GLY A 251 19.66 34.04 -3.41
N ALA A 252 20.33 32.91 -3.66
CA ALA A 252 19.70 31.67 -4.11
C ALA A 252 19.85 30.57 -3.05
N LEU A 253 18.79 29.80 -2.81
CA LEU A 253 18.86 28.62 -1.94
C LEU A 253 19.51 27.45 -2.68
N ARG A 254 20.43 26.77 -2.01
CA ARG A 254 21.16 25.61 -2.53
C ARG A 254 21.20 24.48 -1.51
N LEU A 255 21.07 23.27 -1.99
CA LEU A 255 21.24 22.04 -1.22
C LEU A 255 22.70 21.62 -1.30
N GLN A 256 23.34 21.46 -0.15
CA GLN A 256 24.70 20.92 -0.03
C GLN A 256 24.62 19.47 0.43
N ILE A 257 25.02 18.53 -0.45
CA ILE A 257 24.87 17.09 -0.15
C ILE A 257 26.16 16.54 0.49
N ASN A 258 27.35 16.82 -0.06
CA ASN A 258 28.60 16.26 0.44
C ASN A 258 29.80 17.20 0.17
N GLY A 259 29.70 18.44 0.41
CA GLY A 259 30.79 19.41 0.15
C GLY A 259 31.21 19.59 -1.33
N SER A 260 30.89 18.61 -2.20
CA SER A 260 31.18 18.66 -3.65
C SER A 260 29.93 18.82 -4.51
N ILE A 261 28.79 18.32 -4.07
CA ILE A 261 27.52 18.39 -4.81
C ILE A 261 26.63 19.50 -4.21
N SER A 262 26.40 20.53 -5.00
CA SER A 262 25.57 21.68 -4.65
C SER A 262 24.45 21.85 -5.68
N LEU A 263 23.21 21.55 -5.31
CA LEU A 263 22.04 21.58 -6.20
C LEU A 263 21.19 22.83 -5.92
N PRO A 264 20.68 23.54 -6.95
CA PRO A 264 19.83 24.71 -6.76
C PRO A 264 18.44 24.29 -6.29
N VAL A 265 17.85 25.00 -5.32
CA VAL A 265 16.43 24.84 -5.00
C VAL A 265 15.60 25.52 -6.08
N PRO A 266 14.62 24.83 -6.71
CA PRO A 266 13.75 25.42 -7.72
C PRO A 266 13.01 26.66 -7.21
N GLN A 267 12.83 27.67 -8.06
CA GLN A 267 12.25 28.96 -7.68
C GLN A 267 10.86 28.82 -7.03
N GLU A 268 10.05 27.90 -7.54
CA GLU A 268 8.71 27.60 -6.99
C GLU A 268 8.74 26.97 -5.58
N ARG A 269 9.89 26.43 -5.16
CA ARG A 269 10.09 25.82 -3.84
C ARG A 269 10.77 26.75 -2.82
N VAL A 270 11.37 27.86 -3.28
CA VAL A 270 12.12 28.78 -2.42
C VAL A 270 11.26 29.32 -1.28
N ALA A 271 10.05 29.78 -1.56
CA ALA A 271 9.14 30.32 -0.53
C ALA A 271 8.86 29.31 0.60
N ARG A 272 8.72 28.02 0.25
CA ARG A 272 8.46 26.93 1.18
C ARG A 272 9.66 26.65 2.09
N TYR A 273 10.88 26.72 1.56
CA TYR A 273 12.07 26.25 2.27
C TYR A 273 12.96 27.37 2.83
N LYS A 274 12.67 28.64 2.52
CA LYS A 274 13.53 29.79 2.91
C LYS A 274 13.72 29.89 4.44
N SER A 275 12.71 29.57 5.23
CA SER A 275 12.79 29.60 6.71
C SER A 275 13.75 28.55 7.29
N TYR A 276 14.19 27.59 6.51
CA TYR A 276 15.12 26.52 6.90
C TYR A 276 16.56 26.77 6.42
N ALA A 277 16.83 27.92 5.78
CA ALA A 277 18.17 28.30 5.36
C ALA A 277 19.14 28.30 6.55
N GLY A 278 20.34 27.72 6.37
CA GLY A 278 21.34 27.51 7.43
C GLY A 278 21.20 26.19 8.20
N LYS A 279 20.09 25.43 8.04
CA LYS A 279 19.97 24.08 8.61
C LYS A 279 20.88 23.09 7.89
N ARG A 280 21.54 22.19 8.67
CA ARG A 280 22.44 21.15 8.15
C ARG A 280 21.91 19.73 8.32
N ASP A 281 20.94 19.53 9.22
CA ASP A 281 20.35 18.22 9.56
C ASP A 281 19.04 18.02 8.79
N LEU A 282 19.16 18.03 7.45
CA LEU A 282 18.05 17.83 6.52
C LEU A 282 18.31 16.60 5.66
N VAL A 283 17.23 16.03 5.14
CA VAL A 283 17.26 14.94 4.18
C VAL A 283 16.54 15.40 2.91
N LEU A 284 17.26 15.37 1.79
CA LEU A 284 16.65 15.49 0.47
C LEU A 284 16.06 14.16 0.05
N GLY A 285 14.74 14.12 -0.09
CA GLY A 285 14.00 13.02 -0.70
C GLY A 285 13.81 13.25 -2.19
N LEU A 286 14.27 12.31 -3.02
CA LEU A 286 14.05 12.35 -4.46
C LEU A 286 13.80 10.93 -4.99
N ARG A 287 12.71 10.74 -5.74
CA ARG A 287 12.39 9.41 -6.25
C ARG A 287 13.32 8.99 -7.38
N PRO A 288 13.57 7.68 -7.56
CA PRO A 288 14.47 7.15 -8.60
C PRO A 288 14.15 7.65 -10.02
N GLU A 289 12.87 7.83 -10.36
CA GLU A 289 12.44 8.34 -11.68
C GLU A 289 12.74 9.82 -11.92
N HIS A 290 13.14 10.54 -10.87
CA HIS A 290 13.56 11.96 -10.96
C HIS A 290 15.09 12.11 -10.93
N LEU A 291 15.82 10.98 -10.91
CA LEU A 291 17.26 10.88 -11.17
C LEU A 291 17.46 10.09 -12.45
N THR A 292 17.89 10.76 -13.52
CA THR A 292 17.97 10.16 -14.87
C THR A 292 19.30 10.40 -15.54
N ASP A 293 19.53 9.77 -16.69
CA ASP A 293 20.60 10.14 -17.60
C ASP A 293 20.37 11.53 -18.21
N VAL A 294 21.45 12.23 -18.51
CA VAL A 294 21.40 13.59 -19.12
C VAL A 294 21.01 13.49 -20.59
N ARG A 295 19.93 14.14 -20.99
CA ARG A 295 19.38 14.15 -22.36
C ARG A 295 19.21 15.59 -22.87
N GLY A 296 20.32 16.30 -23.01
CA GLY A 296 20.29 17.71 -23.44
C GLY A 296 20.51 18.68 -22.28
N ALA A 297 20.30 19.97 -22.52
CA ALA A 297 20.49 20.99 -21.50
C ALA A 297 19.43 20.88 -20.37
N PRO A 298 19.82 20.99 -19.09
CA PRO A 298 18.87 20.97 -17.97
C PRO A 298 17.84 22.10 -18.10
N LEU A 299 16.58 21.77 -17.84
CA LEU A 299 15.48 22.72 -17.77
C LEU A 299 15.48 23.47 -16.42
N PRO A 300 14.77 24.60 -16.27
CA PRO A 300 14.58 25.24 -14.97
C PRO A 300 14.06 24.23 -13.91
N GLY A 301 14.70 24.22 -12.75
CA GLY A 301 14.41 23.25 -11.68
C GLY A 301 15.11 21.89 -11.80
N GLN A 302 15.92 21.71 -12.84
CA GLN A 302 16.80 20.55 -13.02
C GLN A 302 18.27 20.93 -12.82
N ALA A 303 19.07 19.98 -12.38
CA ALA A 303 20.52 20.15 -12.23
C ALA A 303 21.24 18.83 -12.50
N THR A 304 22.49 18.92 -13.02
CA THR A 304 23.35 17.76 -13.21
C THR A 304 24.41 17.68 -12.13
N PHE A 305 24.85 16.45 -11.86
CA PHE A 305 25.98 16.18 -10.98
C PHE A 305 26.64 14.86 -11.39
N GLU A 306 27.92 14.74 -11.11
CA GLU A 306 28.73 13.57 -11.46
C GLU A 306 28.94 12.69 -10.23
N VAL A 307 28.76 11.35 -10.41
CA VAL A 307 28.99 10.35 -9.35
C VAL A 307 29.66 9.09 -9.91
N PRO A 308 30.47 8.40 -9.11
CA PRO A 308 30.99 7.07 -9.47
C PRO A 308 29.81 6.05 -9.38
N ILE A 309 29.61 5.28 -10.44
CA ILE A 309 28.59 4.26 -10.50
C ILE A 309 29.10 2.95 -9.91
N GLU A 310 28.33 2.33 -9.01
CA GLU A 310 28.70 1.07 -8.36
C GLU A 310 28.11 -0.14 -9.10
N VAL A 311 26.79 -0.10 -9.38
CA VAL A 311 26.05 -1.21 -10.00
C VAL A 311 25.08 -0.69 -11.04
N THR A 312 24.84 -1.48 -12.08
CA THR A 312 23.76 -1.25 -13.05
C THR A 312 22.92 -2.51 -13.20
N GLU A 313 21.60 -2.38 -13.18
CA GLU A 313 20.63 -3.47 -13.37
C GLU A 313 19.75 -3.19 -14.61
N PRO A 314 20.06 -3.79 -15.78
CA PRO A 314 19.22 -3.63 -16.96
C PRO A 314 17.88 -4.36 -16.78
N MET A 315 16.77 -3.60 -16.77
CA MET A 315 15.39 -4.14 -16.64
C MET A 315 14.66 -4.28 -17.99
N GLY A 316 15.35 -4.04 -19.11
CA GLY A 316 14.81 -4.09 -20.46
C GLY A 316 14.22 -2.77 -20.93
N MET A 317 13.24 -2.21 -20.22
CA MET A 317 12.64 -0.89 -20.54
C MET A 317 13.37 0.29 -19.88
N GLU A 318 14.14 0.03 -18.85
CA GLU A 318 14.96 1.00 -18.10
C GLU A 318 16.20 0.28 -17.56
N THR A 319 17.19 1.04 -17.11
CA THR A 319 18.31 0.54 -16.32
C THR A 319 18.28 1.22 -14.96
N LEU A 320 18.30 0.43 -13.89
CA LEU A 320 18.51 0.96 -12.54
C LEU A 320 20.02 1.13 -12.33
N VAL A 321 20.41 2.29 -11.83
CA VAL A 321 21.81 2.67 -11.61
C VAL A 321 21.97 2.99 -10.13
N PHE A 322 22.90 2.31 -9.47
CA PHE A 322 23.15 2.45 -8.04
C PHE A 322 24.51 3.07 -7.78
N PHE A 323 24.54 3.98 -6.81
CA PHE A 323 25.74 4.68 -6.35
C PHE A 323 25.55 5.13 -4.89
N SER A 324 26.65 5.46 -4.21
CA SER A 324 26.62 5.90 -2.81
C SER A 324 26.82 7.41 -2.68
N LEU A 325 25.98 8.07 -1.86
CA LEU A 325 26.18 9.46 -1.42
C LEU A 325 26.05 9.55 0.10
N ASN A 326 27.07 10.05 0.78
CA ASN A 326 27.10 10.18 2.25
C ASN A 326 26.76 8.88 2.99
N GLY A 327 27.17 7.73 2.45
CA GLY A 327 26.87 6.41 3.02
C GLY A 327 25.45 5.90 2.79
N ALA A 328 24.63 6.63 2.05
CA ALA A 328 23.32 6.17 1.59
C ALA A 328 23.43 5.62 0.17
N GLU A 329 22.81 4.46 -0.08
CA GLU A 329 22.63 3.92 -1.42
C GLU A 329 21.54 4.71 -2.15
N ILE A 330 21.86 5.16 -3.36
CA ILE A 330 20.99 5.96 -4.22
C ILE A 330 20.70 5.19 -5.50
N CYS A 331 19.47 5.18 -5.92
CA CYS A 331 19.01 4.56 -7.16
C CYS A 331 18.54 5.62 -8.16
N ALA A 332 19.06 5.59 -9.38
CA ALA A 332 18.56 6.38 -10.50
C ALA A 332 17.89 5.46 -11.53
N ARG A 333 16.92 5.99 -12.29
CA ARG A 333 16.31 5.32 -13.44
C ARG A 333 16.76 5.96 -14.72
N THR A 334 17.50 5.22 -15.52
CA THR A 334 18.09 5.71 -16.77
C THR A 334 17.52 4.98 -17.98
N ASN A 335 17.71 5.55 -19.15
CA ASN A 335 17.35 4.89 -20.41
C ASN A 335 18.15 3.58 -20.57
N PRO A 336 17.53 2.48 -21.08
CA PRO A 336 18.26 1.23 -21.31
C PRO A 336 19.43 1.37 -22.30
N THR A 337 19.45 2.43 -23.11
CA THR A 337 20.52 2.71 -24.07
C THR A 337 21.55 3.75 -23.57
N ALA A 338 21.43 4.23 -22.33
CA ALA A 338 22.41 5.13 -21.75
C ALA A 338 23.76 4.41 -21.54
N ASP A 339 24.87 5.03 -21.98
CA ASP A 339 26.21 4.48 -21.77
C ASP A 339 26.73 4.76 -20.35
N ILE A 340 26.13 4.08 -19.38
CA ILE A 340 26.49 4.14 -17.96
C ILE A 340 27.08 2.78 -17.55
N GLN A 341 28.34 2.81 -17.08
CA GLN A 341 29.11 1.60 -16.77
C GLN A 341 29.54 1.56 -15.31
N PRO A 342 29.40 0.40 -14.62
CA PRO A 342 29.94 0.23 -13.27
C PRO A 342 31.44 0.54 -13.21
N GLY A 343 31.89 1.17 -12.11
CA GLY A 343 33.27 1.57 -11.87
C GLY A 343 33.70 2.84 -12.58
N LYS A 344 32.84 3.48 -13.37
CA LYS A 344 33.11 4.76 -14.04
C LYS A 344 32.24 5.88 -13.49
N PRO A 345 32.72 7.14 -13.50
CA PRO A 345 31.88 8.28 -13.21
C PRO A 345 30.82 8.45 -14.32
N ALA A 346 29.60 8.87 -13.92
CA ALA A 346 28.56 9.25 -14.83
C ALA A 346 27.87 10.55 -14.38
N GLU A 347 27.51 11.38 -15.35
CA GLU A 347 26.72 12.58 -15.10
C GLU A 347 25.23 12.20 -15.09
N LEU A 348 24.56 12.52 -13.98
CA LEU A 348 23.13 12.28 -13.80
C LEU A 348 22.36 13.60 -13.69
N LEU A 349 21.12 13.59 -14.13
CA LEU A 349 20.17 14.72 -14.04
C LEU A 349 19.23 14.50 -12.85
N ALA A 350 19.18 15.47 -11.93
CA ALA A 350 18.19 15.53 -10.87
C ALA A 350 17.07 16.51 -11.22
N ASP A 351 15.83 16.05 -11.22
CA ASP A 351 14.64 16.89 -11.37
C ASP A 351 14.13 17.34 -9.99
N LEU A 352 14.61 18.47 -9.52
CA LEU A 352 14.36 19.00 -8.18
C LEU A 352 12.96 19.61 -8.02
N ARG A 353 12.16 19.73 -9.08
CA ARG A 353 10.76 20.13 -9.00
C ARG A 353 9.95 19.15 -8.16
N TYR A 354 10.39 17.88 -8.07
CA TYR A 354 9.77 16.80 -7.30
C TYR A 354 10.47 16.51 -5.98
N MET A 355 11.40 17.37 -5.56
CA MET A 355 12.13 17.20 -4.30
C MET A 355 11.22 17.32 -3.08
N HIS A 356 11.55 16.55 -2.06
CA HIS A 356 11.04 16.72 -0.71
C HIS A 356 12.20 17.08 0.22
N LEU A 357 11.99 18.03 1.12
CA LEU A 357 12.94 18.32 2.17
C LEU A 357 12.35 17.82 3.49
N ILE A 358 13.12 17.06 4.23
CA ILE A 358 12.67 16.37 5.43
C ILE A 358 13.58 16.79 6.59
N ASP A 359 12.98 17.13 7.72
CA ASP A 359 13.73 17.39 8.95
C ASP A 359 14.17 16.06 9.56
N GLU A 360 15.48 15.83 9.68
CA GLU A 360 16.03 14.53 10.13
C GLU A 360 15.59 14.21 11.55
N ALA A 361 15.50 15.19 12.45
CA ALA A 361 15.20 14.98 13.85
C ALA A 361 13.75 14.57 14.09
N SER A 362 12.80 15.24 13.43
CA SER A 362 11.37 14.96 13.56
C SER A 362 10.85 13.90 12.59
N GLY A 363 11.59 13.61 11.52
CA GLY A 363 11.15 12.77 10.42
C GLY A 363 9.99 13.36 9.60
N ARG A 364 9.67 14.65 9.75
CA ARG A 364 8.56 15.30 9.03
C ARG A 364 9.01 15.90 7.71
N VAL A 365 8.18 15.76 6.69
CA VAL A 365 8.36 16.46 5.41
C VAL A 365 7.95 17.94 5.61
N LEU A 366 8.87 18.85 5.18
CA LEU A 366 8.75 20.29 5.37
C LEU A 366 7.91 20.97 4.29
#